data_bf04419960d0c3968744d5506579fe66
#
_entry.id   bf04419960d0c3968744d5506579fe66
#
_cell.length_a   1.000
_cell.length_b   1.000
_cell.length_c   1.000
_cell.angle_alpha   90.00
_cell.angle_beta   90.00
_cell.angle_gamma   90.00
#
_symmetry.space_group_name_H-M   'P 1'
#
loop_
_entity.id
_entity.type
_entity.pdbx_description
1 polymer ?
#
loop_
_entity_poly.entity_id
_entity_poly.type
_entity_poly.pdbx_seq_one_letter_code
_entity_poly.pdbx_strand_id
1 'polypeptide(L)'
;NHGLQPGLKNFLDHFQKEYFFKPAGILSYSAGSFGGVRSAVHARVVLGELGMVTISTIQPIPKIGSTLHEDGEPEDEKLIERFDRFADELIWYAKALKSARKEGVPY
;
A
#
# COMPACT_ATOMS: atom_id res chain seq x y z
N ASN A 1 6.83 -4.90 -14.07
CA ASN A 1 7.43 -4.15 -15.19
C ASN A 1 6.83 -2.74 -15.30
N HIS A 2 7.21 -1.81 -14.43
CA HIS A 2 6.82 -0.39 -14.44
C HIS A 2 5.32 -0.10 -14.28
N GLY A 3 4.48 -1.09 -14.07
CA GLY A 3 3.04 -0.92 -13.90
C GLY A 3 2.47 -1.80 -12.81
N LEU A 4 1.18 -1.67 -12.59
CA LEU A 4 0.44 -2.53 -11.68
C LEU A 4 0.40 -3.95 -12.25
N GLN A 5 0.59 -4.93 -11.38
CA GLN A 5 0.53 -6.34 -11.79
C GLN A 5 -0.88 -6.67 -12.33
N PRO A 6 -0.99 -7.35 -13.49
CA PRO A 6 -2.29 -7.62 -14.10
C PRO A 6 -3.27 -8.37 -13.18
N GLY A 7 -2.79 -9.37 -12.43
CA GLY A 7 -3.63 -10.12 -11.49
C GLY A 7 -4.18 -9.26 -10.36
N LEU A 8 -3.36 -8.36 -9.81
CA LEU A 8 -3.80 -7.41 -8.78
C LEU A 8 -4.82 -6.41 -9.36
N LYS A 9 -4.57 -5.87 -10.56
CA LYS A 9 -5.51 -4.96 -11.22
C LYS A 9 -6.85 -5.64 -11.48
N ASN A 10 -6.84 -6.85 -12.01
CA ASN A 10 -8.04 -7.63 -12.22
C ASN A 10 -8.81 -7.87 -10.91
N PHE A 11 -8.12 -8.23 -9.83
CA PHE A 11 -8.75 -8.41 -8.52
C PHE A 11 -9.40 -7.11 -8.01
N LEU A 12 -8.69 -5.99 -8.10
CA LEU A 12 -9.22 -4.69 -7.66
C LEU A 12 -10.47 -4.28 -8.43
N ASP A 13 -10.52 -4.55 -9.72
CA ASP A 13 -11.64 -4.15 -10.59
C ASP A 13 -12.94 -4.93 -10.34
N HIS A 14 -12.89 -6.01 -9.56
CA HIS A 14 -14.09 -6.74 -9.16
C HIS A 14 -14.95 -6.04 -8.12
N PHE A 15 -14.37 -5.06 -7.42
CA PHE A 15 -15.02 -4.34 -6.32
C PHE A 15 -14.91 -2.84 -6.56
N GLN A 16 -15.83 -2.07 -5.99
CA GLN A 16 -15.82 -0.61 -6.05
C GLN A 16 -16.33 0.00 -4.74
N LYS A 17 -17.60 -0.20 -4.41
CA LYS A 17 -18.23 0.38 -3.21
C LYS A 17 -17.54 -0.06 -1.92
N GLU A 18 -16.97 -1.26 -1.93
CA GLU A 18 -16.22 -1.83 -0.81
C GLU A 18 -14.97 -1.02 -0.48
N TYR A 19 -14.44 -0.26 -1.43
CA TYR A 19 -13.25 0.58 -1.24
C TYR A 19 -13.56 2.00 -0.79
N PHE A 20 -14.76 2.50 -1.01
CA PHE A 20 -15.10 3.90 -0.80
C PHE A 20 -14.75 4.40 0.59
N PHE A 21 -14.03 5.53 0.64
CA PHE A 21 -13.62 6.22 1.86
C PHE A 21 -12.78 5.38 2.82
N LYS A 22 -12.10 4.35 2.33
CA LYS A 22 -11.14 3.56 3.11
C LYS A 22 -9.72 4.01 2.79
N PRO A 23 -8.80 3.95 3.77
CA PRO A 23 -7.40 4.24 3.50
C PRO A 23 -6.73 3.05 2.82
N ALA A 24 -5.72 3.33 2.01
CA ALA A 24 -4.86 2.32 1.41
C ALA A 24 -3.39 2.65 1.66
N GLY A 25 -2.65 1.70 2.19
CA GLY A 25 -1.19 1.70 2.20
C GLY A 25 -0.65 0.86 1.06
N ILE A 26 0.45 1.30 0.43
CA ILE A 26 1.07 0.61 -0.68
C ILE A 26 2.43 0.08 -0.25
N LEU A 27 2.54 -1.24 -0.21
CA LEU A 27 3.79 -1.96 -0.05
C LEU A 27 4.16 -2.53 -1.40
N SER A 28 5.40 -2.34 -1.84
CA SER A 28 5.90 -2.87 -3.10
C SER A 28 7.25 -3.53 -2.92
N TYR A 29 7.57 -4.45 -3.78
CA TYR A 29 8.87 -5.12 -3.74
C TYR A 29 9.36 -5.48 -5.14
N SER A 30 10.64 -5.73 -5.27
CA SER A 30 11.24 -6.23 -6.51
C SER A 30 12.56 -6.97 -6.24
N ALA A 31 12.96 -7.82 -7.18
CA ALA A 31 14.29 -8.42 -7.19
C ALA A 31 15.38 -7.36 -7.46
N GLY A 32 15.05 -6.29 -8.16
CA GLY A 32 15.96 -5.18 -8.48
C GLY A 32 16.01 -4.10 -7.39
N SER A 33 16.82 -3.07 -7.63
CA SER A 33 17.14 -2.01 -6.65
C SER A 33 16.02 -1.00 -6.39
N PHE A 34 14.94 -1.00 -7.18
CA PHE A 34 13.91 0.05 -7.06
C PHE A 34 12.69 -0.35 -6.20
N GLY A 35 12.64 -1.59 -5.69
CA GLY A 35 11.57 -2.01 -4.77
C GLY A 35 10.15 -1.90 -5.33
N GLY A 36 9.98 -1.91 -6.66
CA GLY A 36 8.66 -1.79 -7.28
C GLY A 36 8.02 -0.40 -7.20
N VAL A 37 8.78 0.66 -6.91
CA VAL A 37 8.26 2.01 -6.69
C VAL A 37 7.43 2.56 -7.86
N ARG A 38 7.76 2.21 -9.10
CA ARG A 38 6.98 2.64 -10.28
C ARG A 38 5.58 2.03 -10.29
N SER A 39 5.49 0.75 -9.94
CA SER A 39 4.19 0.06 -9.76
C SER A 39 3.40 0.67 -8.60
N ALA A 40 4.06 1.01 -7.49
CA ALA A 40 3.44 1.67 -6.35
C ALA A 40 2.84 3.04 -6.71
N VAL A 41 3.55 3.85 -7.50
CA VAL A 41 3.03 5.14 -8.00
C VAL A 41 1.82 4.92 -8.90
N HIS A 42 1.86 3.93 -9.79
CA HIS A 42 0.73 3.58 -10.64
C HIS A 42 -0.48 3.09 -9.81
N ALA A 43 -0.23 2.30 -8.76
CA ALA A 43 -1.28 1.86 -7.85
C ALA A 43 -2.02 3.03 -7.18
N ARG A 44 -1.34 4.14 -6.83
CA ARG A 44 -1.98 5.33 -6.27
C ARG A 44 -3.09 5.88 -7.15
N VAL A 45 -2.87 5.93 -8.45
CA VAL A 45 -3.86 6.43 -9.41
C VAL A 45 -5.08 5.52 -9.43
N VAL A 46 -4.86 4.21 -9.51
CA VAL A 46 -5.93 3.22 -9.54
C VAL A 46 -6.74 3.22 -8.24
N LEU A 47 -6.08 3.24 -7.09
CA LEU A 47 -6.74 3.23 -5.79
C LEU A 47 -7.54 4.53 -5.54
N GLY A 48 -7.03 5.66 -6.03
CA GLY A 48 -7.76 6.93 -5.99
C GLY A 48 -9.05 6.88 -6.81
N GLU A 49 -9.01 6.33 -8.03
CA GLU A 49 -10.20 6.12 -8.88
C GLU A 49 -11.22 5.17 -8.22
N LEU A 50 -10.73 4.18 -7.49
CA LEU A 50 -11.58 3.26 -6.72
C LEU A 50 -12.17 3.89 -5.44
N GLY A 51 -11.95 5.17 -5.18
CA GLY A 51 -12.51 5.89 -4.04
C GLY A 51 -11.75 5.72 -2.72
N MET A 52 -10.52 5.25 -2.77
CA MET A 52 -9.65 5.10 -1.59
C MET A 52 -8.80 6.35 -1.35
N VAL A 53 -8.42 6.57 -0.10
CA VAL A 53 -7.41 7.56 0.29
C VAL A 53 -6.08 6.85 0.47
N THR A 54 -5.14 7.05 -0.45
CA THR A 54 -3.78 6.50 -0.29
C THR A 54 -2.97 7.34 0.69
N ILE A 55 -2.35 6.70 1.66
CA ILE A 55 -1.46 7.39 2.61
C ILE A 55 -0.20 7.91 1.91
N SER A 56 0.47 8.88 2.53
CA SER A 56 1.65 9.52 1.95
C SER A 56 2.83 8.56 1.82
N THR A 57 3.09 7.80 2.88
CA THR A 57 4.20 6.83 2.92
C THR A 57 3.95 5.64 1.98
N ILE A 58 4.96 5.29 1.21
CA ILE A 58 5.05 4.03 0.46
C ILE A 58 6.14 3.19 1.11
N GLN A 59 5.93 1.87 1.21
CA GLN A 59 6.93 0.94 1.72
C GLN A 59 7.53 0.11 0.58
N PRO A 60 8.57 0.59 -0.12
CA PRO A 60 9.27 -0.20 -1.11
C PRO A 60 10.29 -1.13 -0.45
N ILE A 61 10.39 -2.36 -0.94
CA ILE A 61 11.37 -3.35 -0.51
C ILE A 61 12.23 -3.74 -1.73
N PRO A 62 13.39 -3.11 -1.92
CA PRO A 62 14.32 -3.48 -3.00
C PRO A 62 15.01 -4.80 -2.69
N LYS A 63 15.48 -5.49 -3.74
CA LYS A 63 16.29 -6.71 -3.64
C LYS A 63 15.69 -7.72 -2.65
N ILE A 64 14.42 -8.02 -2.77
CA ILE A 64 13.64 -8.79 -1.80
C ILE A 64 14.32 -10.07 -1.32
N GLY A 65 15.01 -10.79 -2.21
CA GLY A 65 15.71 -12.04 -1.89
C GLY A 65 16.97 -11.89 -1.01
N SER A 66 17.42 -10.64 -0.77
CA SER A 66 18.51 -10.35 0.18
C SER A 66 18.11 -9.37 1.28
N THR A 67 16.94 -8.75 1.15
CA THR A 67 16.42 -7.80 2.16
C THR A 67 15.59 -8.51 3.24
N LEU A 68 14.98 -9.62 2.88
CA LEU A 68 14.29 -10.50 3.82
C LEU A 68 14.92 -11.90 3.75
N HIS A 69 15.14 -12.51 4.92
CA HIS A 69 15.53 -13.91 5.03
C HIS A 69 14.36 -14.85 4.74
N GLU A 70 14.61 -16.14 4.59
CA GLU A 70 13.57 -17.16 4.32
C GLU A 70 12.55 -17.28 5.44
N ASP A 71 12.93 -16.97 6.68
CA ASP A 71 12.06 -16.92 7.86
C ASP A 71 11.23 -15.61 7.96
N GLY A 72 11.46 -14.66 7.03
CA GLY A 72 10.80 -13.37 7.00
C GLY A 72 11.47 -12.26 7.80
N GLU A 73 12.56 -12.56 8.51
CA GLU A 73 13.31 -11.54 9.24
C GLU A 73 14.06 -10.62 8.27
N PRO A 74 14.11 -9.30 8.56
CA PRO A 74 14.82 -8.34 7.72
C PRO A 74 16.33 -8.40 7.94
N GLU A 75 17.10 -8.20 6.89
CA GLU A 75 18.55 -8.04 6.96
C GLU A 75 18.98 -6.75 7.71
N ASP A 76 18.17 -5.71 7.65
CA ASP A 76 18.43 -4.40 8.23
C ASP A 76 17.22 -3.94 9.07
N GLU A 77 17.45 -3.66 10.36
CA GLU A 77 16.45 -3.13 11.29
C GLU A 77 15.78 -1.84 10.81
N LYS A 78 16.44 -1.06 9.97
CA LYS A 78 15.84 0.12 9.32
C LYS A 78 14.62 -0.20 8.46
N LEU A 79 14.50 -1.43 7.99
CA LEU A 79 13.29 -1.86 7.29
C LEU A 79 12.10 -1.90 8.26
N ILE A 80 12.33 -2.39 9.49
CA ILE A 80 11.31 -2.43 10.55
C ILE A 80 10.87 -1.02 10.91
N GLU A 81 11.81 -0.11 11.17
CA GLU A 81 11.51 1.29 11.53
C GLU A 81 10.66 1.99 10.45
N ARG A 82 10.98 1.75 9.17
CA ARG A 82 10.19 2.29 8.05
C ARG A 82 8.81 1.67 7.98
N PHE A 83 8.72 0.37 8.24
CA PHE A 83 7.43 -0.33 8.26
C PHE A 83 6.56 0.16 9.42
N ASP A 84 7.11 0.36 10.60
CA ASP A 84 6.38 0.89 11.75
C ASP A 84 5.79 2.27 11.44
N ARG A 85 6.59 3.16 10.87
CA ARG A 85 6.11 4.47 10.42
C ARG A 85 4.98 4.37 9.38
N PHE A 86 5.13 3.46 8.42
CA PHE A 86 4.11 3.19 7.40
C PHE A 86 2.82 2.66 8.04
N ALA A 87 2.94 1.70 8.95
CA ALA A 87 1.81 1.11 9.66
C ALA A 87 1.10 2.13 10.55
N ASP A 88 1.84 2.94 11.29
CA ASP A 88 1.29 3.99 12.16
C ASP A 88 0.49 5.02 11.37
N GLU A 89 1.02 5.48 10.24
CA GLU A 89 0.31 6.40 9.36
C GLU A 89 -0.99 5.77 8.82
N LEU A 90 -0.93 4.51 8.36
CA LEU A 90 -2.10 3.80 7.86
C LEU A 90 -3.17 3.62 8.96
N ILE A 91 -2.75 3.25 10.16
CA ILE A 91 -3.64 3.08 11.33
C ILE A 91 -4.30 4.41 11.70
N TRP A 92 -3.54 5.52 11.67
CA TRP A 92 -4.08 6.84 11.95
C TRP A 92 -5.21 7.19 10.97
N TYR A 93 -4.97 7.05 9.66
CA TYR A 93 -6.00 7.26 8.63
C TYR A 93 -7.17 6.28 8.79
N ALA A 94 -6.90 5.02 9.11
CA ALA A 94 -7.93 4.01 9.29
C ALA A 94 -8.90 4.38 10.42
N LYS A 95 -8.38 4.86 11.55
CA LYS A 95 -9.19 5.34 12.68
C LYS A 95 -10.02 6.56 12.31
N ALA A 96 -9.39 7.56 11.69
CA ALA A 96 -10.05 8.81 11.29
C ALA A 96 -11.18 8.56 10.29
N LEU A 97 -10.91 7.84 9.21
CA LEU A 97 -11.90 7.55 8.19
C LEU A 97 -12.99 6.58 8.66
N LYS A 98 -12.65 5.64 9.56
CA LYS A 98 -13.66 4.78 10.19
C LYS A 98 -14.63 5.60 11.04
N SER A 99 -14.13 6.57 11.78
CA SER A 99 -14.98 7.48 12.57
C SER A 99 -15.87 8.30 11.66
N ALA A 100 -15.32 8.92 10.63
CA ALA A 100 -16.07 9.73 9.67
C ALA A 100 -17.19 8.93 8.96
N ARG A 101 -16.89 7.69 8.53
CA ARG A 101 -17.90 6.82 7.88
C ARG A 101 -19.07 6.47 8.80
N LYS A 102 -18.90 6.47 10.12
CA LYS A 102 -20.00 6.25 11.08
C LYS A 102 -21.01 7.40 11.11
N GLU A 103 -20.55 8.59 10.79
CA GLU A 103 -21.39 9.80 10.74
C GLU A 103 -22.11 9.95 9.40
N GLY A 104 -21.73 9.14 8.42
CA GLY A 104 -22.26 9.14 7.06
C GLY A 104 -21.16 9.32 6.01
N VAL A 105 -21.49 9.04 4.77
CA VAL A 105 -20.59 9.17 3.61
C VAL A 105 -21.25 10.09 2.57
N PRO A 106 -20.44 10.79 1.73
CA PRO A 106 -20.98 11.71 0.73
C PRO A 106 -21.84 11.05 -0.36
N TYR A 107 -21.59 9.75 -0.66
CA TYR A 107 -22.33 8.96 -1.64
C TYR A 107 -22.21 7.47 -1.38
#